data_bdc5a426c878a12ac4e60ae013f027c4
#
_entry.id   bdc5a426c878a12ac4e60ae013f027c4
#
_cell.length_a   1.000
_cell.length_b   1.000
_cell.length_c   1.000
_cell.angle_alpha   90.00
_cell.angle_beta   90.00
_cell.angle_gamma   90.00
#
_symmetry.space_group_name_H-M   'P 1'
#
loop_
_entity.id
_entity.type
_entity.pdbx_description
1 polymer ?
#
loop_
_entity_poly.entity_id
_entity_poly.type
_entity_poly.pdbx_seq_one_letter_code
_entity_poly.pdbx_strand_id
1 'polypeptide(L)'
;MWTGSNSKDLKVLNRLLVRDMIRRLGPIARYEIAKETGLTPSTVTVIVAELLEAGVIKEVGHGASSGGRRPILLELNPTAAYVFAIRIQRGELMTAIFDLDKNIMAQRYSHLDTDLPDNVVEMIGSSFEELIEETRMNPDAILWCGVACPGLVSSHRGVVERSSNLGWIKVPLSALISKRLGGLPVHVENISNAAALAEKEYGLGRGHKHLVFINLSVGIGAGILADGEIYGGVKGFAGEIGHMTLLTENGPLCACGRRGCFEAVCGVRAVVERAKATIPAETFAEYGISKDELTLADLAFSPLANCTEAQRLIGEVGRFIGILVANVVNLLNPETIILGGELSNLGDRLLQAVKAEVEARTLEEIQKTVSIQISNIKGSAPLMGAYALALERIFSLEEWDGQRVQANWEYQISG
;
A
#
# COMPACT_ATOMS: atom_id res chain seq x y z
N MET A 1 -24.67 24.69 -4.24
CA MET A 1 -25.14 25.47 -5.42
C MET A 1 -24.22 25.11 -6.57
N TRP A 2 -24.71 24.44 -7.60
CA TRP A 2 -23.95 24.16 -8.80
C TRP A 2 -23.86 25.45 -9.62
N THR A 3 -22.71 26.11 -9.62
CA THR A 3 -22.38 27.16 -10.57
C THR A 3 -22.02 26.47 -11.88
N GLY A 4 -22.60 26.91 -12.99
CA GLY A 4 -22.48 26.30 -14.31
C GLY A 4 -21.02 26.05 -14.69
N SER A 5 -20.69 24.80 -15.10
CA SER A 5 -19.36 24.43 -15.57
C SER A 5 -19.02 25.24 -16.81
N ASN A 6 -17.90 25.95 -16.76
CA ASN A 6 -17.35 26.68 -17.89
C ASN A 6 -16.93 25.66 -18.98
N SER A 7 -16.97 26.02 -20.25
CA SER A 7 -16.57 25.14 -21.37
C SER A 7 -15.10 24.63 -21.21
N LYS A 8 -14.28 25.39 -20.47
CA LYS A 8 -12.91 25.03 -20.13
C LYS A 8 -12.88 23.85 -19.15
N ASP A 9 -13.74 23.87 -18.12
CA ASP A 9 -13.84 22.80 -17.10
C ASP A 9 -14.32 21.49 -17.72
N LEU A 10 -15.27 21.57 -18.68
CA LEU A 10 -15.75 20.41 -19.44
C LEU A 10 -14.65 19.79 -20.33
N LYS A 11 -13.78 20.62 -20.94
CA LYS A 11 -12.65 20.11 -21.74
C LYS A 11 -11.67 19.34 -20.84
N VAL A 12 -11.34 19.87 -19.67
CA VAL A 12 -10.48 19.23 -18.68
C VAL A 12 -11.08 17.88 -18.24
N LEU A 13 -12.34 17.87 -17.81
CA LEU A 13 -13.02 16.63 -17.38
C LEU A 13 -13.05 15.56 -18.48
N ASN A 14 -13.33 15.95 -19.74
CA ASN A 14 -13.32 15.02 -20.86
C ASN A 14 -11.93 14.44 -21.12
N ARG A 15 -10.86 15.25 -20.99
CA ARG A 15 -9.48 14.80 -21.13
C ARG A 15 -9.10 13.80 -20.03
N LEU A 16 -9.47 14.09 -18.77
CA LEU A 16 -9.28 13.17 -17.64
C LEU A 16 -10.00 11.84 -17.88
N LEU A 17 -11.26 11.91 -18.33
CA LEU A 17 -12.08 10.73 -18.59
C LEU A 17 -11.49 9.84 -19.68
N VAL A 18 -11.06 10.41 -20.81
CA VAL A 18 -10.44 9.66 -21.93
C VAL A 18 -9.11 9.04 -21.47
N ARG A 19 -8.29 9.79 -20.74
CA ARG A 19 -6.99 9.30 -20.21
C ARG A 19 -7.16 8.15 -19.24
N ASP A 20 -8.11 8.26 -18.30
CA ASP A 20 -8.39 7.20 -17.32
C ASP A 20 -8.99 5.95 -18.00
N MET A 21 -9.82 6.13 -19.02
CA MET A 21 -10.34 5.03 -19.82
C MET A 21 -9.23 4.25 -20.52
N ILE A 22 -8.27 4.94 -21.16
CA ILE A 22 -7.12 4.30 -21.81
C ILE A 22 -6.24 3.59 -20.77
N ARG A 23 -6.03 4.19 -19.60
CA ARG A 23 -5.26 3.57 -18.49
C ARG A 23 -5.89 2.26 -18.03
N ARG A 24 -7.22 2.23 -17.88
CA ARG A 24 -7.93 1.08 -17.28
C ARG A 24 -8.23 -0.04 -18.28
N LEU A 25 -8.54 0.31 -19.53
CA LEU A 25 -9.04 -0.62 -20.53
C LEU A 25 -8.10 -0.80 -21.72
N GLY A 26 -6.96 -0.11 -21.75
CA GLY A 26 -6.00 -0.26 -22.85
C GLY A 26 -5.42 -1.69 -22.93
N PRO A 27 -5.12 -2.17 -24.16
CA PRO A 27 -5.25 -1.48 -25.45
C PRO A 27 -6.71 -1.31 -25.92
N ILE A 28 -7.14 -0.09 -26.24
CA ILE A 28 -8.53 0.27 -26.57
C ILE A 28 -8.60 1.16 -27.84
N ALA A 29 -9.63 0.98 -28.65
CA ALA A 29 -9.84 1.80 -29.85
C ALA A 29 -10.63 3.09 -29.57
N ARG A 30 -10.43 4.13 -30.42
CA ARG A 30 -11.12 5.43 -30.28
C ARG A 30 -12.66 5.31 -30.24
N TYR A 31 -13.24 4.37 -31.01
CA TYR A 31 -14.69 4.16 -31.02
C TYR A 31 -15.20 3.53 -29.72
N GLU A 32 -14.41 2.67 -29.08
CA GLU A 32 -14.73 2.06 -27.78
C GLU A 32 -14.68 3.12 -26.69
N ILE A 33 -13.64 3.97 -26.70
CA ILE A 33 -13.55 5.12 -25.79
C ILE A 33 -14.79 6.01 -25.91
N ALA A 34 -15.22 6.34 -27.14
CA ALA A 34 -16.41 7.14 -27.37
C ALA A 34 -17.68 6.47 -26.82
N LYS A 35 -17.80 5.15 -27.01
CA LYS A 35 -18.93 4.35 -26.50
C LYS A 35 -18.98 4.32 -24.97
N GLU A 36 -17.87 4.04 -24.34
CA GLU A 36 -17.76 3.90 -22.87
C GLU A 36 -17.91 5.26 -22.15
N THR A 37 -17.37 6.33 -22.74
CA THR A 37 -17.41 7.67 -22.14
C THR A 37 -18.66 8.46 -22.48
N GLY A 38 -19.41 8.07 -23.52
CA GLY A 38 -20.53 8.84 -24.05
C GLY A 38 -20.11 10.12 -24.81
N LEU A 39 -18.80 10.32 -25.03
CA LEU A 39 -18.30 11.47 -25.80
C LEU A 39 -18.46 11.25 -27.29
N THR A 40 -18.56 12.40 -28.04
CA THR A 40 -18.61 12.29 -29.50
C THR A 40 -17.28 11.76 -30.07
N PRO A 41 -17.30 11.00 -31.19
CA PRO A 41 -16.10 10.53 -31.85
C PRO A 41 -15.10 11.64 -32.21
N SER A 42 -15.58 12.81 -32.55
CA SER A 42 -14.78 14.01 -32.86
C SER A 42 -14.04 14.50 -31.58
N THR A 43 -14.75 14.59 -30.46
CA THR A 43 -14.14 14.97 -29.17
C THR A 43 -13.04 14.01 -28.77
N VAL A 44 -13.30 12.69 -28.83
CA VAL A 44 -12.30 11.65 -28.53
C VAL A 44 -11.10 11.76 -29.45
N THR A 45 -11.30 12.00 -30.75
CA THR A 45 -10.21 12.13 -31.73
C THR A 45 -9.29 13.31 -31.42
N VAL A 46 -9.84 14.46 -31.02
CA VAL A 46 -9.04 15.64 -30.63
C VAL A 46 -8.24 15.34 -29.35
N ILE A 47 -8.88 14.81 -28.32
CA ILE A 47 -8.22 14.49 -27.04
C ILE A 47 -7.11 13.44 -27.23
N VAL A 48 -7.38 12.38 -28.01
CA VAL A 48 -6.37 11.34 -28.30
C VAL A 48 -5.19 11.93 -29.07
N ALA A 49 -5.40 12.85 -30.02
CA ALA A 49 -4.30 13.53 -30.72
C ALA A 49 -3.44 14.35 -29.74
N GLU A 50 -4.06 15.14 -28.84
CA GLU A 50 -3.34 15.88 -27.79
C GLU A 50 -2.53 14.95 -26.88
N LEU A 51 -3.07 13.79 -26.45
CA LEU A 51 -2.39 12.83 -25.59
C LEU A 51 -1.25 12.09 -26.30
N LEU A 52 -1.38 11.81 -27.61
CA LEU A 52 -0.30 11.23 -28.43
C LEU A 52 0.85 12.23 -28.63
N GLU A 53 0.53 13.48 -28.94
CA GLU A 53 1.51 14.57 -29.08
C GLU A 53 2.29 14.80 -27.78
N ALA A 54 1.60 14.73 -26.63
CA ALA A 54 2.20 14.83 -25.30
C ALA A 54 2.99 13.56 -24.88
N GLY A 55 2.97 12.49 -25.69
CA GLY A 55 3.64 11.22 -25.37
C GLY A 55 3.04 10.43 -24.20
N VAL A 56 1.86 10.85 -23.71
CA VAL A 56 1.17 10.19 -22.57
C VAL A 56 0.60 8.83 -22.94
N ILE A 57 0.18 8.68 -24.19
CA ILE A 57 -0.31 7.43 -24.76
C ILE A 57 0.46 7.09 -26.05
N LYS A 58 0.37 5.85 -26.50
CA LYS A 58 0.97 5.37 -27.74
C LYS A 58 0.03 4.48 -28.52
N GLU A 59 0.24 4.35 -29.83
CA GLU A 59 -0.42 3.40 -30.70
C GLU A 59 0.29 2.05 -30.69
N VAL A 60 -0.45 0.94 -30.50
CA VAL A 60 0.14 -0.40 -30.24
C VAL A 60 -0.36 -1.49 -31.20
N GLY A 61 -0.82 -1.11 -32.35
CA GLY A 61 -1.25 -2.05 -33.38
C GLY A 61 -2.72 -1.91 -33.76
N HIS A 62 -3.30 -2.99 -34.28
CA HIS A 62 -4.65 -2.97 -34.85
C HIS A 62 -5.53 -4.00 -34.15
N GLY A 63 -6.76 -3.60 -33.80
CA GLY A 63 -7.78 -4.48 -33.25
C GLY A 63 -8.41 -5.41 -34.28
N ALA A 64 -9.34 -6.26 -33.84
CA ALA A 64 -10.11 -7.13 -34.68
C ALA A 64 -10.96 -6.35 -35.68
N SER A 65 -11.04 -6.82 -36.94
CA SER A 65 -11.89 -6.20 -37.96
C SER A 65 -13.32 -6.73 -37.86
N SER A 66 -14.28 -5.82 -37.83
CA SER A 66 -15.74 -6.13 -37.91
C SER A 66 -16.31 -5.81 -39.29
N GLY A 67 -15.50 -5.88 -40.36
CA GLY A 67 -15.95 -5.62 -41.74
C GLY A 67 -15.51 -4.28 -42.38
N GLY A 68 -14.56 -3.57 -41.69
CA GLY A 68 -13.98 -2.31 -42.17
C GLY A 68 -12.48 -2.23 -41.92
N ARG A 69 -11.91 -0.98 -42.04
CA ARG A 69 -10.52 -0.75 -41.68
C ARG A 69 -10.29 -1.11 -40.21
N ARG A 70 -9.26 -1.93 -39.91
CA ARG A 70 -8.90 -2.33 -38.56
C ARG A 70 -8.64 -1.09 -37.69
N PRO A 71 -9.26 -0.98 -36.50
CA PRO A 71 -9.03 0.14 -35.62
C PRO A 71 -7.62 0.12 -35.03
N ILE A 72 -7.02 1.29 -34.88
CA ILE A 72 -5.76 1.46 -34.16
C ILE A 72 -6.05 1.42 -32.67
N LEU A 73 -5.28 0.60 -31.94
CA LEU A 73 -5.37 0.48 -30.49
C LEU A 73 -4.44 1.45 -29.80
N LEU A 74 -4.90 2.00 -28.69
CA LEU A 74 -4.22 2.98 -27.86
C LEU A 74 -3.97 2.38 -26.49
N GLU A 75 -2.79 2.58 -25.96
CA GLU A 75 -2.47 2.27 -24.56
C GLU A 75 -1.67 3.40 -23.91
N LEU A 76 -1.63 3.38 -22.58
CA LEU A 76 -0.79 4.29 -21.82
C LEU A 76 0.68 4.05 -22.20
N ASN A 77 1.45 5.13 -22.36
CA ASN A 77 2.90 5.02 -22.49
C ASN A 77 3.52 4.84 -21.10
N PRO A 78 4.04 3.67 -20.74
CA PRO A 78 4.55 3.42 -19.39
C PRO A 78 5.67 4.39 -18.98
N THR A 79 6.47 4.82 -19.95
CA THR A 79 7.64 5.69 -19.72
C THR A 79 7.34 7.18 -19.87
N ALA A 80 6.06 7.57 -19.99
CA ALA A 80 5.66 8.98 -20.07
C ALA A 80 5.92 9.75 -18.77
N ALA A 81 5.94 9.06 -17.64
CA ALA A 81 6.31 9.59 -16.33
C ALA A 81 6.69 8.45 -15.40
N TYR A 82 7.20 8.82 -14.23
CA TYR A 82 7.62 7.89 -13.19
C TYR A 82 7.11 8.33 -11.82
N VAL A 83 7.07 7.35 -10.92
CA VAL A 83 6.69 7.52 -9.52
C VAL A 83 7.86 7.10 -8.64
N PHE A 84 8.18 7.91 -7.65
CA PHE A 84 9.05 7.51 -6.56
C PHE A 84 8.20 6.99 -5.40
N ALA A 85 8.35 5.74 -5.03
CA ALA A 85 7.60 5.11 -3.94
C ALA A 85 8.52 4.77 -2.77
N ILE A 86 8.04 5.01 -1.55
CA ILE A 86 8.79 4.86 -0.31
C ILE A 86 7.95 4.05 0.68
N ARG A 87 8.57 3.05 1.30
CA ARG A 87 8.06 2.40 2.51
C ARG A 87 9.02 2.66 3.66
N ILE A 88 8.52 3.27 4.72
CA ILE A 88 9.24 3.44 5.98
C ILE A 88 8.72 2.39 6.95
N GLN A 89 9.61 1.66 7.59
CA GLN A 89 9.32 0.75 8.69
C GLN A 89 10.45 0.84 9.70
N ARG A 90 10.21 0.46 10.95
CA ARG A 90 11.27 0.46 11.96
C ARG A 90 12.40 -0.49 11.53
N GLY A 91 13.61 0.03 11.47
CA GLY A 91 14.79 -0.70 11.03
C GLY A 91 14.93 -0.85 9.51
N GLU A 92 13.95 -0.38 8.71
CA GLU A 92 13.95 -0.58 7.27
C GLU A 92 13.42 0.63 6.49
N LEU A 93 14.10 0.94 5.41
CA LEU A 93 13.66 1.86 4.37
C LEU A 93 13.68 1.13 3.02
N MET A 94 12.56 1.10 2.32
CA MET A 94 12.51 0.69 0.92
C MET A 94 12.14 1.88 0.06
N THR A 95 12.88 2.04 -1.04
CA THR A 95 12.61 3.05 -2.06
C THR A 95 12.64 2.42 -3.43
N ALA A 96 11.78 2.86 -4.33
CA ALA A 96 11.78 2.38 -5.71
C ALA A 96 11.26 3.46 -6.67
N ILE A 97 11.76 3.43 -7.90
CA ILE A 97 11.20 4.17 -9.02
C ILE A 97 10.38 3.20 -9.86
N PHE A 98 9.14 3.56 -10.12
CA PHE A 98 8.21 2.82 -10.97
C PHE A 98 7.86 3.61 -12.23
N ASP A 99 7.65 2.92 -13.33
CA ASP A 99 6.94 3.49 -14.48
C ASP A 99 5.42 3.50 -14.25
N LEU A 100 4.63 4.01 -15.20
CA LEU A 100 3.18 4.10 -15.08
C LEU A 100 2.45 2.74 -15.20
N ASP A 101 3.15 1.65 -15.57
CA ASP A 101 2.62 0.28 -15.62
C ASP A 101 3.20 -0.60 -14.50
N LYS A 102 3.58 0.01 -13.37
CA LYS A 102 4.10 -0.66 -12.16
C LYS A 102 5.38 -1.48 -12.33
N ASN A 103 6.11 -1.31 -13.44
CA ASN A 103 7.43 -1.93 -13.54
C ASN A 103 8.43 -1.17 -12.66
N ILE A 104 9.19 -1.92 -11.89
CA ILE A 104 10.27 -1.36 -11.05
C ILE A 104 11.46 -1.07 -11.96
N MET A 105 11.83 0.20 -12.06
CA MET A 105 13.00 0.65 -12.84
C MET A 105 14.28 0.47 -12.02
N ALA A 106 14.24 0.80 -10.75
CA ALA A 106 15.29 0.54 -9.77
C ALA A 106 14.70 0.57 -8.36
N GLN A 107 15.35 -0.12 -7.42
CA GLN A 107 14.94 -0.16 -6.01
C GLN A 107 16.14 -0.25 -5.07
N ARG A 108 15.97 0.26 -3.85
CA ARG A 108 16.95 0.20 -2.77
C ARG A 108 16.31 -0.33 -1.50
N TYR A 109 17.12 -1.08 -0.78
CA TYR A 109 16.83 -1.57 0.56
C TYR A 109 17.90 -1.01 1.48
N SER A 110 17.53 -0.27 2.50
CA SER A 110 18.45 0.33 3.44
C SER A 110 18.06 -0.02 4.87
N HIS A 111 19.03 -0.36 5.69
CA HIS A 111 18.81 -0.51 7.13
C HIS A 111 18.73 0.88 7.76
N LEU A 112 17.71 1.09 8.62
CA LEU A 112 17.56 2.33 9.38
C LEU A 112 18.22 2.16 10.74
N ASP A 113 19.43 2.69 10.90
CA ASP A 113 20.15 2.73 12.18
C ASP A 113 19.61 3.82 13.11
N THR A 114 18.71 4.67 12.61
CA THR A 114 18.16 5.81 13.33
C THR A 114 16.66 5.96 13.03
N ASP A 115 15.92 6.33 14.05
CA ASP A 115 14.50 6.71 13.91
C ASP A 115 14.31 8.25 13.91
N LEU A 116 15.39 9.06 13.87
CA LEU A 116 15.28 10.53 13.81
C LEU A 116 14.73 10.96 12.44
N PRO A 117 13.66 11.76 12.40
CA PRO A 117 12.98 12.12 11.14
C PRO A 117 13.92 12.76 10.11
N ASP A 118 14.79 13.67 10.53
CA ASP A 118 15.71 14.36 9.63
C ASP A 118 16.72 13.41 8.98
N ASN A 119 17.24 12.43 9.75
CA ASN A 119 18.16 11.44 9.23
C ASN A 119 17.47 10.50 8.23
N VAL A 120 16.22 10.09 8.53
CA VAL A 120 15.43 9.27 7.60
C VAL A 120 15.15 10.03 6.30
N VAL A 121 14.84 11.31 6.37
CA VAL A 121 14.64 12.17 5.19
C VAL A 121 15.92 12.31 4.38
N GLU A 122 17.09 12.47 5.01
CA GLU A 122 18.38 12.48 4.31
C GLU A 122 18.68 11.15 3.62
N MET A 123 18.42 10.02 4.27
CA MET A 123 18.57 8.70 3.65
C MET A 123 17.64 8.51 2.44
N ILE A 124 16.40 9.02 2.51
CA ILE A 124 15.48 9.04 1.38
C ILE A 124 16.07 9.84 0.22
N GLY A 125 16.62 11.03 0.51
CA GLY A 125 17.24 11.89 -0.50
C GLY A 125 18.45 11.24 -1.16
N SER A 126 19.35 10.66 -0.38
CA SER A 126 20.52 9.91 -0.90
C SER A 126 20.09 8.71 -1.76
N SER A 127 19.10 7.95 -1.30
CA SER A 127 18.56 6.83 -2.07
C SER A 127 17.94 7.29 -3.39
N PHE A 128 17.24 8.43 -3.40
CA PHE A 128 16.69 9.01 -4.63
C PHE A 128 17.80 9.37 -5.62
N GLU A 129 18.85 10.05 -5.17
CA GLU A 129 20.02 10.42 -5.99
C GLU A 129 20.70 9.19 -6.60
N GLU A 130 20.93 8.14 -5.80
CA GLU A 130 21.52 6.88 -6.25
C GLU A 130 20.64 6.17 -7.31
N LEU A 131 19.32 6.15 -7.11
CA LEU A 131 18.39 5.54 -8.07
C LEU A 131 18.34 6.31 -9.39
N ILE A 132 18.41 7.64 -9.35
CA ILE A 132 18.50 8.50 -10.53
C ILE A 132 19.82 8.24 -11.30
N GLU A 133 20.94 8.13 -10.59
CA GLU A 133 22.24 7.83 -11.19
C GLU A 133 22.24 6.45 -11.84
N GLU A 134 21.73 5.42 -11.14
CA GLU A 134 21.63 4.05 -11.65
C GLU A 134 20.79 3.96 -12.94
N THR A 135 19.63 4.60 -12.93
CA THR A 135 18.70 4.57 -14.08
C THR A 135 19.08 5.55 -15.19
N ARG A 136 19.95 6.51 -14.92
CA ARG A 136 20.28 7.65 -15.80
C ARG A 136 19.04 8.44 -16.25
N MET A 137 18.03 8.45 -15.42
CA MET A 137 16.75 9.06 -15.70
C MET A 137 16.81 10.56 -15.45
N ASN A 138 16.03 11.34 -16.22
CA ASN A 138 15.81 12.73 -15.88
C ASN A 138 14.96 12.82 -14.60
N PRO A 139 15.43 13.45 -13.50
CA PRO A 139 14.64 13.60 -12.25
C PRO A 139 13.28 14.27 -12.46
N ASP A 140 13.19 15.18 -13.45
CA ASP A 140 11.93 15.88 -13.77
C ASP A 140 10.86 14.96 -14.38
N ALA A 141 11.23 13.77 -14.85
CA ALA A 141 10.29 12.76 -15.30
C ALA A 141 9.56 12.05 -14.13
N ILE A 142 10.05 12.20 -12.89
CA ILE A 142 9.36 11.72 -11.70
C ILE A 142 8.37 12.81 -11.26
N LEU A 143 7.09 12.53 -11.42
CA LEU A 143 6.03 13.53 -11.20
C LEU A 143 5.52 13.56 -9.76
N TRP A 144 5.56 12.44 -9.05
CA TRP A 144 5.01 12.32 -7.71
C TRP A 144 5.78 11.33 -6.85
N CYS A 145 5.78 11.59 -5.53
CA CYS A 145 6.29 10.65 -4.54
C CYS A 145 5.16 10.15 -3.64
N GLY A 146 5.05 8.84 -3.50
CA GLY A 146 4.16 8.20 -2.53
C GLY A 146 4.93 7.61 -1.37
N VAL A 147 4.41 7.75 -0.15
CA VAL A 147 5.06 7.28 1.07
C VAL A 147 4.09 6.46 1.92
N ALA A 148 4.44 5.23 2.22
CA ALA A 148 3.77 4.40 3.21
C ALA A 148 4.55 4.46 4.53
N CYS A 149 3.92 4.97 5.60
CA CYS A 149 4.56 5.20 6.90
C CYS A 149 3.71 4.63 8.04
N PRO A 150 4.31 3.98 9.06
CA PRO A 150 3.56 3.44 10.19
C PRO A 150 3.14 4.54 11.17
N GLY A 151 1.98 4.36 11.80
CA GLY A 151 1.42 5.23 12.82
C GLY A 151 0.19 6.02 12.37
N LEU A 152 -0.23 6.97 13.21
CA LEU A 152 -1.37 7.85 12.92
C LEU A 152 -0.96 8.91 11.91
N VAL A 153 -1.36 8.74 10.66
CA VAL A 153 -1.03 9.64 9.55
C VAL A 153 -2.24 10.49 9.17
N SER A 154 -2.05 11.79 9.13
CA SER A 154 -3.01 12.74 8.56
C SER A 154 -2.64 12.97 7.09
N SER A 155 -3.15 12.12 6.19
CA SER A 155 -2.75 12.10 4.78
C SER A 155 -2.99 13.43 4.06
N HIS A 156 -4.13 14.09 4.35
CA HIS A 156 -4.45 15.41 3.78
C HIS A 156 -3.50 16.52 4.20
N ARG A 157 -2.81 16.40 5.37
CA ARG A 157 -1.80 17.37 5.83
C ARG A 157 -0.37 16.88 5.59
N GLY A 158 -0.19 15.62 5.19
CA GLY A 158 1.13 15.02 5.03
C GLY A 158 1.93 14.91 6.34
N VAL A 159 1.21 14.77 7.49
CA VAL A 159 1.81 14.78 8.83
C VAL A 159 1.66 13.42 9.49
N VAL A 160 2.75 12.88 10.02
CA VAL A 160 2.72 11.75 10.95
C VAL A 160 2.45 12.31 12.34
N GLU A 161 1.20 12.21 12.80
CA GLU A 161 0.78 12.75 14.08
C GLU A 161 1.43 12.02 15.24
N ARG A 162 1.53 10.69 15.13
CA ARG A 162 2.22 9.84 16.09
C ARG A 162 2.57 8.48 15.46
N SER A 163 3.82 8.09 15.59
CA SER A 163 4.27 6.74 15.31
C SER A 163 4.98 6.18 16.54
N SER A 164 4.33 5.27 17.27
CA SER A 164 4.90 4.66 18.48
C SER A 164 6.13 3.79 18.14
N ASN A 165 6.14 3.18 16.96
CA ASN A 165 7.23 2.33 16.49
C ASN A 165 8.48 3.11 16.06
N LEU A 166 8.32 4.34 15.57
CA LEU A 166 9.42 5.23 15.17
C LEU A 166 9.74 6.30 16.23
N GLY A 167 8.92 6.42 17.29
CA GLY A 167 9.08 7.48 18.28
C GLY A 167 8.71 8.89 17.76
N TRP A 168 8.02 9.00 16.62
CA TRP A 168 7.70 10.27 15.99
C TRP A 168 6.44 10.92 16.56
N ILE A 169 6.47 12.25 16.68
CA ILE A 169 5.32 13.07 17.13
C ILE A 169 5.26 14.32 16.25
N LYS A 170 4.13 14.53 15.57
CA LYS A 170 3.83 15.69 14.71
C LYS A 170 4.93 16.00 13.67
N VAL A 171 5.41 14.96 12.98
CA VAL A 171 6.43 15.10 11.92
C VAL A 171 5.75 15.49 10.60
N PRO A 172 6.05 16.68 10.01
CA PRO A 172 5.50 17.12 8.74
C PRO A 172 6.23 16.42 7.57
N LEU A 173 6.07 15.08 7.48
CA LEU A 173 6.89 14.21 6.65
C LEU A 173 6.82 14.57 5.17
N SER A 174 5.61 14.87 4.65
CA SER A 174 5.44 15.30 3.26
C SER A 174 6.28 16.54 2.91
N ALA A 175 6.23 17.55 3.76
CA ALA A 175 6.96 18.79 3.53
C ALA A 175 8.48 18.59 3.63
N LEU A 176 8.95 17.78 4.58
CA LEU A 176 10.37 17.48 4.75
C LEU A 176 10.92 16.72 3.53
N ILE A 177 10.24 15.67 3.10
CA ILE A 177 10.66 14.89 1.92
C ILE A 177 10.58 15.76 0.66
N SER A 178 9.48 16.49 0.44
CA SER A 178 9.34 17.38 -0.73
C SER A 178 10.47 18.39 -0.81
N LYS A 179 10.82 19.05 0.31
CA LYS A 179 11.94 19.99 0.37
C LYS A 179 13.27 19.31 0.00
N ARG A 180 13.53 18.11 0.53
CA ARG A 180 14.77 17.36 0.25
C ARG A 180 14.86 16.90 -1.21
N LEU A 181 13.72 16.60 -1.85
CA LEU A 181 13.60 16.19 -3.23
C LEU A 181 13.35 17.35 -4.22
N GLY A 182 13.76 18.58 -3.88
CA GLY A 182 13.68 19.73 -4.78
C GLY A 182 12.25 20.15 -5.16
N GLY A 183 11.27 19.99 -4.23
CA GLY A 183 9.88 20.38 -4.45
C GLY A 183 9.03 19.31 -5.14
N LEU A 184 9.50 18.05 -5.25
CA LEU A 184 8.68 16.95 -5.73
C LEU A 184 7.42 16.82 -4.86
N PRO A 185 6.20 16.75 -5.44
CA PRO A 185 4.98 16.51 -4.69
C PRO A 185 5.00 15.17 -3.95
N VAL A 186 4.61 15.18 -2.67
CA VAL A 186 4.68 13.98 -1.81
C VAL A 186 3.34 13.71 -1.16
N HIS A 187 2.83 12.49 -1.30
CA HIS A 187 1.67 11.99 -0.57
C HIS A 187 2.09 10.96 0.47
N VAL A 188 1.72 11.19 1.72
CA VAL A 188 2.02 10.26 2.84
C VAL A 188 0.74 9.60 3.30
N GLU A 189 0.76 8.27 3.43
CA GLU A 189 -0.36 7.47 3.90
C GLU A 189 0.08 6.48 4.99
N ASN A 190 -0.88 6.04 5.82
CA ASN A 190 -0.65 4.94 6.74
C ASN A 190 -0.27 3.66 5.98
N ILE A 191 0.70 2.93 6.51
CA ILE A 191 1.28 1.73 5.88
C ILE A 191 0.23 0.64 5.59
N SER A 192 -0.78 0.47 6.45
CA SER A 192 -1.85 -0.52 6.26
C SER A 192 -2.88 -0.05 5.25
N ASN A 193 -3.21 1.25 5.22
CA ASN A 193 -4.07 1.84 4.21
C ASN A 193 -3.44 1.75 2.82
N ALA A 194 -2.15 2.07 2.71
CA ALA A 194 -1.40 1.91 1.46
C ALA A 194 -1.43 0.45 0.98
N ALA A 195 -1.21 -0.51 1.88
CA ALA A 195 -1.29 -1.93 1.52
C ALA A 195 -2.70 -2.38 1.09
N ALA A 196 -3.75 -1.88 1.75
CA ALA A 196 -5.14 -2.15 1.35
C ALA A 196 -5.43 -1.62 -0.07
N LEU A 197 -4.92 -0.44 -0.40
CA LEU A 197 -5.03 0.12 -1.75
C LEU A 197 -4.28 -0.73 -2.78
N ALA A 198 -3.08 -1.22 -2.44
CA ALA A 198 -2.34 -2.14 -3.31
C ALA A 198 -3.13 -3.41 -3.61
N GLU A 199 -3.76 -4.00 -2.60
CA GLU A 199 -4.58 -5.19 -2.78
C GLU A 199 -5.82 -4.92 -3.65
N LYS A 200 -6.47 -3.78 -3.47
CA LYS A 200 -7.59 -3.33 -4.32
C LYS A 200 -7.17 -3.20 -5.78
N GLU A 201 -6.05 -2.57 -6.05
CA GLU A 201 -5.62 -2.26 -7.42
C GLU A 201 -4.91 -3.43 -8.10
N TYR A 202 -4.09 -4.20 -7.37
CA TYR A 202 -3.15 -5.15 -7.96
C TYR A 202 -3.21 -6.56 -7.38
N GLY A 203 -3.88 -6.76 -6.24
CA GLY A 203 -3.89 -8.01 -5.49
C GLY A 203 -5.23 -8.75 -5.48
N LEU A 204 -5.44 -9.47 -4.38
CA LEU A 204 -6.64 -10.29 -4.14
C LEU A 204 -7.89 -9.46 -3.85
N GLY A 205 -7.74 -8.18 -3.59
CA GLY A 205 -8.84 -7.24 -3.35
C GLY A 205 -9.52 -6.70 -4.61
N ARG A 206 -9.03 -7.05 -5.81
CA ARG A 206 -9.60 -6.56 -7.07
C ARG A 206 -11.07 -6.95 -7.22
N GLY A 207 -11.91 -5.94 -7.48
CA GLY A 207 -13.36 -6.13 -7.64
C GLY A 207 -14.16 -6.11 -6.33
N HIS A 208 -13.52 -6.16 -5.17
CA HIS A 208 -14.17 -6.04 -3.87
C HIS A 208 -14.29 -4.56 -3.45
N LYS A 209 -15.46 -4.19 -2.93
CA LYS A 209 -15.73 -2.85 -2.41
C LYS A 209 -15.53 -2.75 -0.90
N HIS A 210 -15.70 -3.86 -0.18
CA HIS A 210 -15.56 -3.96 1.27
C HIS A 210 -14.44 -4.95 1.60
N LEU A 211 -13.26 -4.42 1.88
CA LEU A 211 -12.04 -5.18 2.11
C LEU A 211 -11.35 -4.69 3.37
N VAL A 212 -10.75 -5.61 4.13
CA VAL A 212 -9.82 -5.25 5.20
C VAL A 212 -8.49 -5.93 4.95
N PHE A 213 -7.44 -5.14 4.77
CA PHE A 213 -6.07 -5.61 4.82
C PHE A 213 -5.56 -5.54 6.26
N ILE A 214 -5.07 -6.64 6.78
CA ILE A 214 -4.47 -6.68 8.13
C ILE A 214 -2.96 -6.83 7.98
N ASN A 215 -2.23 -5.79 8.36
CA ASN A 215 -0.77 -5.78 8.38
C ASN A 215 -0.28 -6.46 9.66
N LEU A 216 0.36 -7.62 9.53
CA LEU A 216 0.89 -8.45 10.61
C LEU A 216 2.43 -8.36 10.59
N SER A 217 2.97 -7.29 11.12
CA SER A 217 4.42 -6.99 11.14
C SER A 217 4.90 -6.71 12.57
N VAL A 218 5.94 -5.89 12.73
CA VAL A 218 6.38 -5.34 14.03
C VAL A 218 5.20 -4.60 14.68
N GLY A 219 4.48 -3.77 13.91
CA GLY A 219 3.17 -3.23 14.27
C GLY A 219 2.04 -4.05 13.66
N ILE A 220 0.89 -4.08 14.33
CA ILE A 220 -0.35 -4.65 13.80
C ILE A 220 -1.34 -3.51 13.53
N GLY A 221 -1.84 -3.44 12.31
CA GLY A 221 -2.82 -2.43 11.89
C GLY A 221 -3.71 -2.93 10.77
N ALA A 222 -4.76 -2.21 10.46
CA ALA A 222 -5.63 -2.52 9.32
C ALA A 222 -5.79 -1.34 8.38
N GLY A 223 -5.82 -1.62 7.07
CA GLY A 223 -6.38 -0.73 6.07
C GLY A 223 -7.78 -1.21 5.72
N ILE A 224 -8.75 -0.33 5.85
CA ILE A 224 -10.17 -0.65 5.66
C ILE A 224 -10.66 0.04 4.40
N LEU A 225 -11.25 -0.72 3.48
CA LEU A 225 -12.01 -0.18 2.36
C LEU A 225 -13.50 -0.40 2.59
N ALA A 226 -14.25 0.68 2.47
CA ALA A 226 -15.71 0.69 2.46
C ALA A 226 -16.18 1.37 1.18
N ASP A 227 -17.09 0.74 0.45
CA ASP A 227 -17.56 1.21 -0.87
C ASP A 227 -16.42 1.47 -1.89
N GLY A 228 -15.31 0.76 -1.74
CA GLY A 228 -14.13 0.89 -2.59
C GLY A 228 -13.18 2.02 -2.24
N GLU A 229 -13.44 2.79 -1.17
CA GLU A 229 -12.62 3.90 -0.71
C GLU A 229 -12.00 3.62 0.67
N ILE A 230 -10.83 4.20 0.95
CA ILE A 230 -10.19 4.08 2.26
C ILE A 230 -11.08 4.69 3.35
N TYR A 231 -11.47 3.89 4.31
CA TYR A 231 -12.18 4.36 5.50
C TYR A 231 -11.19 4.84 6.55
N GLY A 232 -10.95 6.14 6.58
CA GLY A 232 -9.99 6.74 7.53
C GLY A 232 -10.59 7.18 8.87
N GLY A 233 -11.91 7.17 9.05
CA GLY A 233 -12.57 7.80 10.20
C GLY A 233 -12.37 9.33 10.19
N VAL A 234 -12.57 9.97 11.35
CA VAL A 234 -12.60 11.45 11.45
C VAL A 234 -11.29 12.14 11.07
N LYS A 235 -10.15 11.51 11.38
CA LYS A 235 -8.80 12.12 11.16
C LYS A 235 -7.84 11.24 10.37
N GLY A 236 -8.34 10.21 9.71
CA GLY A 236 -7.49 9.25 9.02
C GLY A 236 -6.90 8.15 9.93
N PHE A 237 -7.42 7.97 11.16
CA PHE A 237 -6.82 7.08 12.16
C PHE A 237 -7.61 5.79 12.38
N ALA A 238 -8.52 5.43 11.50
CA ALA A 238 -9.19 4.13 11.56
C ALA A 238 -8.19 3.00 11.31
N GLY A 239 -8.50 1.80 11.81
CA GLY A 239 -7.68 0.61 11.56
C GLY A 239 -6.60 0.32 12.60
N GLU A 240 -6.53 1.04 13.72
CA GLU A 240 -5.59 0.80 14.83
C GLU A 240 -5.95 -0.45 15.66
N ILE A 241 -6.29 -1.55 15.00
CA ILE A 241 -6.79 -2.81 15.58
C ILE A 241 -5.74 -3.51 16.45
N GLY A 242 -4.45 -3.31 16.19
CA GLY A 242 -3.37 -3.86 17.00
C GLY A 242 -3.35 -3.31 18.43
N HIS A 243 -3.96 -2.14 18.66
CA HIS A 243 -4.10 -1.55 20.00
C HIS A 243 -5.39 -1.91 20.74
N MET A 244 -6.26 -2.73 20.13
CA MET A 244 -7.36 -3.37 20.84
C MET A 244 -6.79 -4.30 21.94
N THR A 245 -7.50 -4.40 23.07
CA THR A 245 -7.05 -5.21 24.20
C THR A 245 -7.37 -6.69 23.98
N LEU A 246 -6.35 -7.54 23.97
CA LEU A 246 -6.49 -8.99 23.99
C LEU A 246 -6.44 -9.55 25.40
N LEU A 247 -5.48 -9.08 26.20
CA LEU A 247 -5.28 -9.50 27.58
C LEU A 247 -5.63 -8.36 28.53
N THR A 248 -6.70 -8.55 29.33
CA THR A 248 -7.17 -7.54 30.29
C THR A 248 -6.35 -7.48 31.55
N GLU A 249 -5.73 -8.63 31.94
CA GLU A 249 -4.90 -8.77 33.13
C GLU A 249 -3.50 -9.29 32.75
N ASN A 250 -2.48 -8.80 33.42
CA ASN A 250 -1.08 -9.24 33.25
C ASN A 250 -0.53 -9.20 31.81
N GLY A 251 -1.19 -8.43 30.91
CA GLY A 251 -0.74 -8.28 29.53
C GLY A 251 0.59 -7.53 29.41
N PRO A 252 1.42 -7.85 28.41
CA PRO A 252 2.68 -7.18 28.16
C PRO A 252 2.47 -5.68 27.86
N LEU A 253 3.49 -4.87 28.18
CA LEU A 253 3.49 -3.45 27.87
C LEU A 253 3.63 -3.25 26.36
N CYS A 254 2.71 -2.48 25.76
CA CYS A 254 2.75 -2.08 24.37
C CYS A 254 3.55 -0.78 24.19
N ALA A 255 4.17 -0.58 23.02
CA ALA A 255 4.83 0.68 22.66
C ALA A 255 3.92 1.91 22.75
N CYS A 256 2.60 1.74 22.64
CA CYS A 256 1.62 2.81 22.85
C CYS A 256 1.43 3.24 24.33
N GLY A 257 2.10 2.58 25.27
CA GLY A 257 2.01 2.84 26.72
C GLY A 257 0.89 2.07 27.43
N ARG A 258 0.03 1.32 26.72
CA ARG A 258 -1.02 0.46 27.32
C ARG A 258 -0.53 -0.97 27.45
N ARG A 259 -1.29 -1.81 28.17
CA ARG A 259 -1.00 -3.23 28.36
C ARG A 259 -2.00 -4.12 27.64
N GLY A 260 -1.54 -5.30 27.20
CA GLY A 260 -2.39 -6.34 26.66
C GLY A 260 -2.93 -6.09 25.25
N CYS A 261 -2.36 -5.14 24.50
CA CYS A 261 -2.69 -4.92 23.09
C CYS A 261 -2.38 -6.16 22.25
N PHE A 262 -3.15 -6.42 21.18
CA PHE A 262 -2.83 -7.50 20.22
C PHE A 262 -1.42 -7.38 19.70
N GLU A 263 -0.96 -6.19 19.33
CA GLU A 263 0.41 -5.94 18.85
C GLU A 263 1.48 -6.40 19.85
N ALA A 264 1.30 -6.11 21.14
CA ALA A 264 2.24 -6.50 22.17
C ALA A 264 2.26 -8.01 22.45
N VAL A 265 1.21 -8.74 22.08
CA VAL A 265 1.07 -10.20 22.26
C VAL A 265 1.46 -10.97 21.02
N CYS A 266 1.11 -10.47 19.81
CA CYS A 266 1.19 -11.19 18.54
C CYS A 266 2.08 -10.51 17.49
N GLY A 267 2.64 -9.32 17.73
CA GLY A 267 3.56 -8.68 16.79
C GLY A 267 4.86 -9.48 16.64
N VAL A 268 5.59 -9.25 15.53
CA VAL A 268 6.83 -10.00 15.19
C VAL A 268 7.79 -10.12 16.39
N ARG A 269 8.04 -9.00 17.08
CA ARG A 269 8.93 -8.98 18.24
C ARG A 269 8.45 -9.94 19.36
N ALA A 270 7.15 -9.92 19.66
CA ALA A 270 6.57 -10.78 20.69
C ALA A 270 6.65 -12.26 20.30
N VAL A 271 6.44 -12.57 19.03
CA VAL A 271 6.53 -13.94 18.50
C VAL A 271 7.97 -14.47 18.61
N VAL A 272 8.95 -13.68 18.18
CA VAL A 272 10.38 -14.06 18.26
C VAL A 272 10.82 -14.26 19.72
N GLU A 273 10.50 -13.33 20.62
CA GLU A 273 10.86 -13.47 22.04
C GLU A 273 10.16 -14.68 22.71
N ARG A 274 8.93 -14.98 22.34
CA ARG A 274 8.24 -16.20 22.81
C ARG A 274 8.90 -17.46 22.25
N ALA A 275 9.34 -17.46 20.99
CA ALA A 275 10.09 -18.57 20.41
C ALA A 275 11.40 -18.82 21.18
N LYS A 276 12.16 -17.76 21.45
CA LYS A 276 13.37 -17.85 22.28
C LYS A 276 13.09 -18.42 23.68
N ALA A 277 11.92 -18.10 24.26
CA ALA A 277 11.57 -18.57 25.60
C ALA A 277 11.02 -20.00 25.63
N THR A 278 10.39 -20.48 24.56
CA THR A 278 9.65 -21.75 24.56
C THR A 278 10.33 -22.89 23.80
N ILE A 279 11.18 -22.57 22.83
CA ILE A 279 11.95 -23.58 22.09
C ILE A 279 13.20 -23.94 22.91
N PRO A 280 13.45 -25.25 23.18
CA PRO A 280 14.61 -25.70 23.93
C PRO A 280 15.96 -25.32 23.27
N ALA A 281 16.99 -25.10 24.08
CA ALA A 281 18.32 -24.75 23.56
C ALA A 281 18.90 -25.84 22.66
N GLU A 282 18.63 -27.10 22.98
CA GLU A 282 19.07 -28.29 22.24
C GLU A 282 18.45 -28.26 20.80
N THR A 283 17.21 -27.85 20.68
CA THR A 283 16.53 -27.72 19.37
C THR A 283 17.21 -26.67 18.51
N PHE A 284 17.56 -25.49 19.06
CA PHE A 284 18.33 -24.49 18.31
C PHE A 284 19.70 -25.03 17.85
N ALA A 285 20.39 -25.75 18.71
CA ALA A 285 21.70 -26.36 18.38
C ALA A 285 21.57 -27.42 17.27
N GLU A 286 20.52 -28.25 17.31
CA GLU A 286 20.23 -29.26 16.28
C GLU A 286 20.08 -28.64 14.89
N TYR A 287 19.42 -27.47 14.79
CA TYR A 287 19.22 -26.77 13.53
C TYR A 287 20.31 -25.76 13.18
N GLY A 288 21.35 -25.61 14.01
CA GLY A 288 22.47 -24.70 13.77
C GLY A 288 22.09 -23.23 13.81
N ILE A 289 21.06 -22.88 14.58
CA ILE A 289 20.55 -21.50 14.72
C ILE A 289 20.99 -20.97 16.10
N SER A 290 21.53 -19.75 16.10
CA SER A 290 21.81 -19.05 17.37
C SER A 290 20.48 -18.56 17.96
N LYS A 291 20.20 -18.95 19.22
CA LYS A 291 19.02 -18.50 19.94
C LYS A 291 18.94 -16.97 20.04
N ASP A 292 20.07 -16.30 20.25
CA ASP A 292 20.12 -14.84 20.41
C ASP A 292 19.87 -14.10 19.09
N GLU A 293 20.27 -14.71 17.98
CA GLU A 293 20.11 -14.16 16.63
C GLU A 293 18.81 -14.61 15.92
N LEU A 294 17.95 -15.37 16.61
CA LEU A 294 16.69 -15.86 16.05
C LEU A 294 15.86 -14.73 15.44
N THR A 295 15.45 -14.93 14.22
CA THR A 295 14.57 -14.03 13.46
C THR A 295 13.21 -14.68 13.15
N LEU A 296 12.23 -13.91 12.70
CA LEU A 296 10.99 -14.47 12.19
C LEU A 296 11.21 -15.32 10.93
N ALA A 297 12.20 -14.97 10.10
CA ALA A 297 12.54 -15.73 8.89
C ALA A 297 12.96 -17.17 9.23
N ASP A 298 13.65 -17.38 10.35
CA ASP A 298 14.00 -18.71 10.81
C ASP A 298 12.77 -19.55 11.17
N LEU A 299 11.75 -18.93 11.76
CA LEU A 299 10.46 -19.57 12.06
C LEU A 299 9.59 -19.80 10.84
N ALA A 300 9.84 -19.10 9.73
CA ALA A 300 9.06 -19.20 8.50
C ALA A 300 9.71 -20.12 7.46
N PHE A 301 11.03 -20.06 7.30
CA PHE A 301 11.72 -20.61 6.14
C PHE A 301 12.84 -21.62 6.46
N SER A 302 13.32 -21.66 7.72
CA SER A 302 14.34 -22.64 8.10
C SER A 302 13.71 -23.99 8.52
N PRO A 303 14.49 -25.06 8.61
CA PRO A 303 14.03 -26.34 9.14
C PRO A 303 13.47 -26.27 10.58
N LEU A 304 13.88 -25.29 11.38
CA LEU A 304 13.33 -25.01 12.72
C LEU A 304 11.81 -24.81 12.68
N ALA A 305 11.28 -24.23 11.60
CA ALA A 305 9.83 -24.03 11.40
C ALA A 305 9.02 -25.34 11.54
N ASN A 306 9.65 -26.50 11.33
CA ASN A 306 9.01 -27.81 11.38
C ASN A 306 9.10 -28.50 12.75
N CYS A 307 9.84 -27.95 13.73
CA CYS A 307 9.87 -28.54 15.07
C CYS A 307 8.53 -28.36 15.79
N THR A 308 8.21 -29.26 16.71
CA THR A 308 6.93 -29.30 17.42
C THR A 308 6.65 -28.00 18.16
N GLU A 309 7.65 -27.40 18.77
CA GLU A 309 7.54 -26.18 19.59
C GLU A 309 7.24 -24.97 18.71
N ALA A 310 7.95 -24.80 17.59
CA ALA A 310 7.70 -23.72 16.64
C ALA A 310 6.29 -23.85 16.06
N GLN A 311 5.89 -25.05 15.71
CA GLN A 311 4.57 -25.33 15.16
C GLN A 311 3.45 -25.03 16.15
N ARG A 312 3.64 -25.36 17.44
CA ARG A 312 2.69 -25.02 18.50
C ARG A 312 2.60 -23.51 18.67
N LEU A 313 3.75 -22.82 18.71
CA LEU A 313 3.79 -21.36 18.82
C LEU A 313 3.07 -20.69 17.66
N ILE A 314 3.31 -21.11 16.41
CA ILE A 314 2.61 -20.57 15.23
C ILE A 314 1.09 -20.77 15.34
N GLY A 315 0.65 -21.95 15.80
CA GLY A 315 -0.76 -22.20 16.05
C GLY A 315 -1.38 -21.28 17.12
N GLU A 316 -0.67 -21.05 18.22
CA GLU A 316 -1.12 -20.12 19.27
C GLU A 316 -1.19 -18.66 18.78
N VAL A 317 -0.19 -18.21 18.02
CA VAL A 317 -0.18 -16.88 17.40
C VAL A 317 -1.35 -16.75 16.43
N GLY A 318 -1.57 -17.78 15.60
CA GLY A 318 -2.71 -17.82 14.67
C GLY A 318 -4.05 -17.74 15.38
N ARG A 319 -4.22 -18.39 16.54
CA ARG A 319 -5.42 -18.26 17.35
C ARG A 319 -5.66 -16.83 17.85
N PHE A 320 -4.64 -16.16 18.37
CA PHE A 320 -4.77 -14.77 18.80
C PHE A 320 -5.12 -13.83 17.65
N ILE A 321 -4.43 -13.99 16.52
CA ILE A 321 -4.76 -13.24 15.29
C ILE A 321 -6.18 -13.57 14.82
N GLY A 322 -6.61 -14.84 14.91
CA GLY A 322 -7.98 -15.27 14.58
C GLY A 322 -9.04 -14.59 15.42
N ILE A 323 -8.80 -14.39 16.72
CA ILE A 323 -9.70 -13.61 17.60
C ILE A 323 -9.80 -12.17 17.10
N LEU A 324 -8.69 -11.52 16.73
CA LEU A 324 -8.68 -10.16 16.17
C LEU A 324 -9.49 -10.11 14.88
N VAL A 325 -9.22 -11.06 13.95
CA VAL A 325 -9.92 -11.16 12.66
C VAL A 325 -11.42 -11.38 12.86
N ALA A 326 -11.82 -12.27 13.77
CA ALA A 326 -13.24 -12.50 14.10
C ALA A 326 -13.95 -11.24 14.60
N ASN A 327 -13.28 -10.45 15.45
CA ASN A 327 -13.82 -9.16 15.92
C ASN A 327 -14.00 -8.18 14.75
N VAL A 328 -13.03 -8.10 13.83
CA VAL A 328 -13.11 -7.25 12.64
C VAL A 328 -14.23 -7.72 11.70
N VAL A 329 -14.35 -9.03 11.49
CA VAL A 329 -15.41 -9.63 10.66
C VAL A 329 -16.80 -9.33 11.24
N ASN A 330 -17.01 -9.54 12.55
CA ASN A 330 -18.28 -9.24 13.20
C ASN A 330 -18.62 -7.74 13.21
N LEU A 331 -17.61 -6.86 13.23
CA LEU A 331 -17.80 -5.40 13.29
C LEU A 331 -18.08 -4.79 11.91
N LEU A 332 -17.33 -5.22 10.88
CA LEU A 332 -17.32 -4.57 9.56
C LEU A 332 -18.02 -5.39 8.48
N ASN A 333 -18.21 -6.70 8.68
CA ASN A 333 -18.76 -7.64 7.69
C ASN A 333 -18.17 -7.43 6.27
N PRO A 334 -16.84 -7.54 6.10
CA PRO A 334 -16.21 -7.32 4.81
C PRO A 334 -16.41 -8.51 3.87
N GLU A 335 -16.28 -8.29 2.55
CA GLU A 335 -16.25 -9.37 1.53
C GLU A 335 -14.96 -10.19 1.65
N THR A 336 -13.85 -9.56 1.99
CA THR A 336 -12.55 -10.24 2.11
C THR A 336 -11.66 -9.62 3.19
N ILE A 337 -10.94 -10.50 3.88
CA ILE A 337 -9.82 -10.16 4.77
C ILE A 337 -8.54 -10.65 4.09
N ILE A 338 -7.57 -9.76 3.92
CA ILE A 338 -6.26 -10.09 3.38
C ILE A 338 -5.21 -9.90 4.48
N LEU A 339 -4.53 -10.98 4.82
CA LEU A 339 -3.45 -10.99 5.79
C LEU A 339 -2.13 -10.73 5.08
N GLY A 340 -1.42 -9.69 5.47
CA GLY A 340 -0.10 -9.37 4.95
C GLY A 340 0.88 -9.05 6.07
N GLY A 341 2.08 -8.58 5.69
CA GLY A 341 3.17 -8.34 6.63
C GLY A 341 3.98 -9.59 6.93
N GLU A 342 5.03 -9.44 7.72
CA GLU A 342 6.05 -10.47 7.92
C GLU A 342 5.50 -11.77 8.54
N LEU A 343 4.53 -11.68 9.49
CA LEU A 343 3.94 -12.87 10.10
C LEU A 343 3.13 -13.71 9.09
N SER A 344 2.66 -13.14 7.99
CA SER A 344 1.99 -13.91 6.96
C SER A 344 2.90 -14.95 6.29
N ASN A 345 4.22 -14.77 6.38
CA ASN A 345 5.22 -15.75 5.92
C ASN A 345 5.22 -17.05 6.73
N LEU A 346 4.58 -17.09 7.91
CA LEU A 346 4.35 -18.34 8.65
C LEU A 346 3.37 -19.27 7.94
N GLY A 347 2.75 -18.82 6.86
CA GLY A 347 2.09 -19.61 5.83
C GLY A 347 0.77 -20.25 6.26
N ASP A 348 0.48 -21.38 5.65
CA ASP A 348 -0.83 -22.06 5.79
C ASP A 348 -1.17 -22.43 7.22
N ARG A 349 -0.19 -22.75 8.06
CA ARG A 349 -0.46 -23.09 9.46
C ARG A 349 -1.04 -21.91 10.22
N LEU A 350 -0.47 -20.72 10.03
CA LEU A 350 -1.03 -19.48 10.60
C LEU A 350 -2.46 -19.27 10.06
N LEU A 351 -2.64 -19.35 8.74
CA LEU A 351 -3.91 -19.12 8.09
C LEU A 351 -5.01 -20.08 8.56
N GLN A 352 -4.69 -21.36 8.70
CA GLN A 352 -5.66 -22.36 9.19
C GLN A 352 -6.07 -22.10 10.64
N ALA A 353 -5.12 -21.74 11.50
CA ALA A 353 -5.44 -21.37 12.89
C ALA A 353 -6.31 -20.12 12.96
N VAL A 354 -6.05 -19.12 12.12
CA VAL A 354 -6.89 -17.91 12.01
C VAL A 354 -8.30 -18.27 11.54
N LYS A 355 -8.44 -19.07 10.48
CA LYS A 355 -9.75 -19.48 9.94
C LYS A 355 -10.57 -20.25 10.97
N ALA A 356 -9.97 -21.18 11.70
CA ALA A 356 -10.65 -21.96 12.73
C ALA A 356 -11.22 -21.09 13.87
N GLU A 357 -10.47 -20.07 14.28
CA GLU A 357 -10.95 -19.14 15.31
C GLU A 357 -12.05 -18.20 14.78
N VAL A 358 -11.97 -17.78 13.53
CA VAL A 358 -13.02 -16.98 12.89
C VAL A 358 -14.32 -17.82 12.80
N GLU A 359 -14.23 -19.04 12.34
CA GLU A 359 -15.36 -19.96 12.25
C GLU A 359 -16.03 -20.18 13.63
N ALA A 360 -15.22 -20.33 14.68
CA ALA A 360 -15.72 -20.54 16.04
C ALA A 360 -16.36 -19.31 16.68
N ARG A 361 -16.12 -18.08 16.16
CA ARG A 361 -16.44 -16.80 16.84
C ARG A 361 -17.30 -15.84 16.04
N THR A 362 -17.61 -16.16 14.80
CA THR A 362 -18.47 -15.32 13.95
C THR A 362 -19.81 -15.96 13.71
N LEU A 363 -20.82 -15.17 13.36
CA LEU A 363 -22.14 -15.68 13.01
C LEU A 363 -22.08 -16.45 11.67
N GLU A 364 -22.84 -17.56 11.57
CA GLU A 364 -22.83 -18.45 10.40
C GLU A 364 -23.15 -17.72 9.09
N GLU A 365 -24.06 -16.75 9.14
CA GLU A 365 -24.45 -15.94 7.98
C GLU A 365 -23.28 -15.10 7.45
N ILE A 366 -22.45 -14.59 8.37
CA ILE A 366 -21.27 -13.79 8.02
C ILE A 366 -20.15 -14.68 7.48
N GLN A 367 -19.94 -15.86 8.08
CA GLN A 367 -18.91 -16.82 7.64
C GLN A 367 -19.04 -17.19 6.17
N LYS A 368 -20.28 -17.32 5.68
CA LYS A 368 -20.57 -17.70 4.30
C LYS A 368 -20.19 -16.61 3.28
N THR A 369 -20.01 -15.40 3.71
CA THR A 369 -19.78 -14.23 2.84
C THR A 369 -18.35 -13.71 2.86
N VAL A 370 -17.56 -14.02 3.91
CA VAL A 370 -16.20 -13.51 4.05
C VAL A 370 -15.16 -14.51 3.54
N SER A 371 -14.21 -14.04 2.74
CA SER A 371 -13.00 -14.79 2.41
C SER A 371 -11.81 -14.33 3.24
N ILE A 372 -10.94 -15.26 3.67
CA ILE A 372 -9.71 -14.92 4.42
C ILE A 372 -8.53 -15.53 3.68
N GLN A 373 -7.58 -14.70 3.27
CA GLN A 373 -6.46 -15.09 2.43
C GLN A 373 -5.17 -14.41 2.87
N ILE A 374 -4.02 -14.99 2.50
CA ILE A 374 -2.71 -14.32 2.62
C ILE A 374 -2.47 -13.53 1.33
N SER A 375 -1.92 -12.31 1.46
CA SER A 375 -1.54 -11.46 0.34
C SER A 375 -0.63 -12.21 -0.64
N ASN A 376 -0.88 -12.04 -1.93
CA ASN A 376 -0.05 -12.58 -3.00
C ASN A 376 0.80 -11.50 -3.71
N ILE A 377 0.77 -10.27 -3.23
CA ILE A 377 1.61 -9.20 -3.78
C ILE A 377 3.08 -9.51 -3.48
N LYS A 378 3.85 -9.73 -4.54
CA LYS A 378 5.30 -9.97 -4.43
C LYS A 378 6.03 -8.73 -3.94
N GLY A 379 6.98 -8.90 -3.04
CA GLY A 379 7.76 -7.82 -2.47
C GLY A 379 7.03 -7.15 -1.30
N SER A 380 6.51 -5.94 -1.50
CA SER A 380 5.91 -5.15 -0.43
C SER A 380 4.58 -4.53 -0.86
N ALA A 381 3.47 -5.02 -0.31
CA ALA A 381 2.15 -4.42 -0.53
C ALA A 381 2.11 -2.92 -0.12
N PRO A 382 2.69 -2.48 1.02
CA PRO A 382 2.76 -1.06 1.34
C PRO A 382 3.52 -0.22 0.31
N LEU A 383 4.62 -0.72 -0.26
CA LEU A 383 5.38 -0.01 -1.29
C LEU A 383 4.56 0.13 -2.59
N MET A 384 3.89 -0.95 -2.99
CA MET A 384 2.97 -0.93 -4.12
C MET A 384 1.78 0.01 -3.88
N GLY A 385 1.33 0.13 -2.63
CA GLY A 385 0.29 1.09 -2.24
C GLY A 385 0.79 2.54 -2.31
N ALA A 386 2.02 2.80 -1.87
CA ALA A 386 2.65 4.11 -2.04
C ALA A 386 2.75 4.50 -3.53
N TYR A 387 3.11 3.55 -4.39
CA TYR A 387 3.05 3.74 -5.85
C TYR A 387 1.62 4.06 -6.32
N ALA A 388 0.61 3.27 -5.91
CA ALA A 388 -0.77 3.47 -6.33
C ALA A 388 -1.32 4.85 -5.95
N LEU A 389 -1.02 5.31 -4.72
CA LEU A 389 -1.40 6.65 -4.24
C LEU A 389 -0.81 7.76 -5.10
N ALA A 390 0.47 7.67 -5.43
CA ALA A 390 1.13 8.65 -6.28
C ALA A 390 0.61 8.60 -7.72
N LEU A 391 0.37 7.40 -8.25
CA LEU A 391 -0.21 7.21 -9.58
C LEU A 391 -1.61 7.83 -9.69
N GLU A 392 -2.47 7.63 -8.68
CA GLU A 392 -3.79 8.24 -8.62
C GLU A 392 -3.70 9.77 -8.68
N ARG A 393 -2.74 10.37 -7.96
CA ARG A 393 -2.50 11.82 -8.00
C ARG A 393 -2.08 12.30 -9.37
N ILE A 394 -1.19 11.59 -10.06
CA ILE A 394 -0.79 11.92 -11.44
C ILE A 394 -2.02 11.91 -12.37
N PHE A 395 -2.87 10.90 -12.26
CA PHE A 395 -4.07 10.79 -13.11
C PHE A 395 -5.20 11.73 -12.69
N SER A 396 -5.16 12.36 -11.52
CA SER A 396 -6.08 13.42 -11.10
C SER A 396 -5.63 14.83 -11.50
N LEU A 397 -4.40 15.01 -12.03
CA LEU A 397 -3.92 16.32 -12.48
C LEU A 397 -4.68 16.79 -13.73
N GLU A 398 -5.19 18.00 -13.68
CA GLU A 398 -5.96 18.61 -14.78
C GLU A 398 -5.11 18.85 -16.04
N GLU A 399 -3.84 19.25 -15.86
CA GLU A 399 -2.90 19.61 -16.93
C GLU A 399 -1.65 18.74 -16.91
N TRP A 400 -1.78 17.42 -16.96
CA TRP A 400 -0.63 16.58 -17.16
C TRP A 400 -0.35 16.36 -18.66
N ASP A 401 0.77 16.91 -19.11
CA ASP A 401 1.28 16.85 -20.49
C ASP A 401 2.62 16.09 -20.62
N GLY A 402 2.97 15.28 -19.62
CA GLY A 402 4.24 14.55 -19.57
C GLY A 402 5.42 15.34 -18.97
N GLN A 403 5.20 16.57 -18.53
CA GLN A 403 6.21 17.39 -17.84
C GLN A 403 5.88 17.56 -16.36
N ARG A 404 6.89 17.92 -15.56
CA ARG A 404 6.72 18.19 -14.12
C ARG A 404 5.74 19.35 -13.93
N VAL A 405 4.60 19.08 -13.33
CA VAL A 405 3.67 20.12 -12.93
C VAL A 405 4.25 20.81 -11.69
N GLN A 406 4.59 22.10 -11.79
CA GLN A 406 4.83 22.91 -10.60
C GLN A 406 3.51 23.01 -9.84
N ALA A 407 3.36 22.21 -8.79
CA ALA A 407 2.20 22.26 -7.92
C ALA A 407 2.23 23.59 -7.14
N ASN A 408 1.34 24.50 -7.47
CA ASN A 408 1.03 25.65 -6.61
C ASN A 408 0.29 25.13 -5.36
N TRP A 409 1.03 24.88 -4.29
CA TRP A 409 0.53 24.38 -3.00
C TRP A 409 -0.33 25.37 -2.21
N GLU A 410 -0.54 26.60 -2.72
CA GLU A 410 -1.25 27.66 -1.98
C GLU A 410 -2.77 27.45 -1.85
N TYR A 411 -3.39 26.48 -2.52
CA TYR A 411 -4.85 26.34 -2.54
C TYR A 411 -5.47 25.32 -1.58
N GLN A 412 -4.69 24.62 -0.75
CA GLN A 412 -5.25 23.59 0.14
C GLN A 412 -5.12 23.85 1.66
N ILE A 413 -4.73 25.06 2.08
CA ILE A 413 -4.62 25.40 3.53
C ILE A 413 -5.80 26.27 4.01
N SER A 414 -6.76 26.62 3.18
CA SER A 414 -7.93 27.40 3.58
C SER A 414 -9.23 26.64 3.29
N GLY A 415 -9.58 25.73 4.22
CA GLY A 415 -10.86 25.02 4.24
C GLY A 415 -11.03 24.27 5.54
#